data_392db0e41ffd0bc355001c8734a907fc
#
_entry.id   392db0e41ffd0bc355001c8734a907fc
#
_cell.length_a   1.000
_cell.length_b   1.000
_cell.length_c   1.000
_cell.angle_alpha   90.00
_cell.angle_beta   90.00
_cell.angle_gamma   90.00
#
_symmetry.space_group_name_H-M   'P 1'
#
loop_
_entity.id
_entity.type
_entity.pdbx_description
1 polymer ?
#
loop_
_entity_poly.entity_id
_entity_poly.type
_entity_poly.pdbx_seq_one_letter_code
_entity_poly.pdbx_strand_id
1 'polypeptide(L)'
;MILRDKDPQAGLVVTPRACGICGASHLTCAAWALDTAWKAEVPRNAILARNLGQIVESLQSLPRHHYGLFMIDYTHKNYSHSKYYEEAVKRWSPFTGTNYELGVTISGRPVEIYALLGGQWPHSSYMVPGGVMCAPTLTDVTRAWSILEHFRRNWMEPVWLGCSFERYEQIQSYDDFMAWLDERPEHANSDLGMFWRMSLDVGVDKYGQGHGKYVSWGYLPHEDRYNRPTIEGRNSAVLMKSGVYDGASDTHKLMDQVYTREDLKHAWYDEPGGMHPFERVTKPVGKNPVDYDNKYSWSVAVRHDQNGRLEAGPLARQLIAGGTHGESWQHFDPLVLDMYKKLGGASVMLRHFARMHEGVKLYRQAEHALREFRLNDPWYVKPTEKDGKGWGATEAIRGALCHWIEVQGGKIKNYQIIAPTTWNVGPRSDGGELGPIEQALIGTPIADMNDPVEVGHVCRSYDSCLVCTVHAHDANTGEELARFRTA
;
A
#
# COMPACT_ATOMS: atom_id res chain seq x y z
N MET A 1 9.76 19.10 -10.53
CA MET A 1 10.99 19.91 -10.58
C MET A 1 12.23 19.08 -10.95
N ILE A 2 12.62 18.08 -10.15
CA ILE A 2 13.87 17.31 -10.32
C ILE A 2 14.00 16.64 -11.69
N LEU A 3 12.90 16.14 -12.25
CA LEU A 3 12.86 15.38 -13.51
C LEU A 3 12.66 16.26 -14.77
N ARG A 4 12.24 17.51 -14.62
CA ARG A 4 12.01 18.40 -15.77
C ARG A 4 13.28 18.58 -16.59
N ASP A 5 13.15 18.61 -17.91
CA ASP A 5 14.21 18.76 -18.91
C ASP A 5 15.25 17.63 -18.94
N LYS A 6 15.03 16.55 -18.16
CA LYS A 6 15.87 15.34 -18.18
C LYS A 6 15.39 14.34 -19.23
N ASP A 7 16.25 13.36 -19.52
CA ASP A 7 15.89 12.18 -20.30
C ASP A 7 14.67 11.48 -19.68
N PRO A 8 13.70 11.00 -20.47
CA PRO A 8 12.52 10.32 -19.96
C PRO A 8 12.83 9.13 -19.05
N GLN A 9 13.89 8.38 -19.30
CA GLN A 9 14.31 7.25 -18.49
C GLN A 9 14.90 7.66 -17.13
N ALA A 10 15.22 8.94 -16.91
CA ALA A 10 15.61 9.43 -15.59
C ALA A 10 14.53 9.17 -14.52
N GLY A 11 13.26 9.09 -14.93
CA GLY A 11 12.16 8.67 -14.07
C GLY A 11 12.36 7.29 -13.46
N LEU A 12 12.88 6.32 -14.24
CA LEU A 12 13.15 4.96 -13.77
C LEU A 12 14.25 4.88 -12.70
N VAL A 13 15.13 5.87 -12.66
CA VAL A 13 16.25 5.93 -11.69
C VAL A 13 15.87 6.76 -10.47
N VAL A 14 15.20 7.89 -10.66
CA VAL A 14 14.92 8.86 -9.59
C VAL A 14 13.72 8.42 -8.75
N THR A 15 12.63 7.96 -9.38
CA THR A 15 11.39 7.69 -8.64
C THR A 15 11.49 6.52 -7.67
N PRO A 16 12.20 5.40 -7.95
CA PRO A 16 12.43 4.36 -6.95
C PRO A 16 13.19 4.84 -5.70
N ARG A 17 13.94 5.94 -5.83
CA ARG A 17 14.71 6.54 -4.72
C ARG A 17 13.90 7.50 -3.86
N ALA A 18 12.67 7.81 -4.26
CA ALA A 18 11.74 8.55 -3.41
C ALA A 18 11.34 7.75 -2.16
N CYS A 19 11.40 6.41 -2.24
CA CYS A 19 11.07 5.51 -1.13
C CYS A 19 11.98 4.28 -1.13
N GLY A 20 12.70 4.06 -0.03
CA GLY A 20 13.56 2.88 0.16
C GLY A 20 12.80 1.58 0.44
N ILE A 21 11.47 1.62 0.63
CA ILE A 21 10.64 0.47 1.00
C ILE A 21 9.75 0.03 -0.17
N CYS A 22 9.30 0.95 -1.03
CA CYS A 22 8.38 0.70 -2.15
C CYS A 22 8.96 1.10 -3.51
N GLY A 23 10.27 0.94 -3.67
CA GLY A 23 10.98 1.30 -4.90
C GLY A 23 10.55 0.48 -6.12
N ALA A 24 10.17 -0.79 -5.95
CA ALA A 24 9.65 -1.62 -7.04
C ALA A 24 8.31 -1.11 -7.57
N SER A 25 7.40 -0.71 -6.69
CA SER A 25 6.12 -0.12 -7.07
C SER A 25 6.31 1.20 -7.83
N HIS A 26 7.22 2.08 -7.37
CA HIS A 26 7.56 3.31 -8.09
C HIS A 26 8.19 3.02 -9.45
N LEU A 27 9.09 2.05 -9.55
CA LEU A 27 9.71 1.64 -10.81
C LEU A 27 8.65 1.10 -11.79
N THR A 28 7.74 0.28 -11.31
CA THR A 28 6.61 -0.25 -12.10
C THR A 28 5.75 0.89 -12.66
N CYS A 29 5.35 1.85 -11.81
CA CYS A 29 4.57 3.01 -12.28
C CYS A 29 5.33 3.86 -13.29
N ALA A 30 6.62 4.09 -13.09
CA ALA A 30 7.45 4.84 -14.02
C ALA A 30 7.56 4.13 -15.38
N ALA A 31 7.76 2.80 -15.37
CA ALA A 31 7.79 2.00 -16.59
C ALA A 31 6.43 2.03 -17.29
N TRP A 32 5.30 1.79 -16.59
CA TRP A 32 3.96 1.88 -17.15
C TRP A 32 3.60 3.27 -17.69
N ALA A 33 4.05 4.34 -17.04
CA ALA A 33 3.83 5.71 -17.54
C ALA A 33 4.53 5.94 -18.88
N LEU A 34 5.74 5.43 -19.04
CA LEU A 34 6.48 5.49 -20.32
C LEU A 34 5.90 4.51 -21.35
N ASP A 35 5.50 3.30 -20.95
CA ASP A 35 4.81 2.35 -21.84
C ASP A 35 3.56 2.98 -22.45
N THR A 36 2.80 3.72 -21.63
CA THR A 36 1.60 4.43 -22.10
C THR A 36 1.96 5.59 -23.01
N ALA A 37 2.94 6.44 -22.61
CA ALA A 37 3.37 7.60 -23.39
C ALA A 37 3.95 7.20 -24.76
N TRP A 38 4.70 6.10 -24.82
CA TRP A 38 5.37 5.60 -26.03
C TRP A 38 4.59 4.48 -26.74
N LYS A 39 3.39 4.16 -26.28
CA LYS A 39 2.56 3.08 -26.81
C LYS A 39 3.32 1.74 -26.91
N ALA A 40 4.20 1.49 -25.94
CA ALA A 40 5.05 0.33 -25.93
C ALA A 40 4.24 -0.94 -25.72
N GLU A 41 4.62 -2.00 -26.44
CA GLU A 41 4.14 -3.36 -26.18
C GLU A 41 4.98 -3.95 -25.04
N VAL A 42 4.32 -4.59 -24.07
CA VAL A 42 4.98 -5.24 -22.94
C VAL A 42 4.72 -6.74 -23.01
N PRO A 43 5.77 -7.57 -23.23
CA PRO A 43 5.59 -9.00 -23.37
C PRO A 43 5.18 -9.66 -22.05
N ARG A 44 4.53 -10.82 -22.18
CA ARG A 44 3.97 -11.63 -21.08
C ARG A 44 4.94 -11.84 -19.92
N ASN A 45 6.17 -12.27 -20.21
CA ASN A 45 7.18 -12.52 -19.19
C ASN A 45 7.57 -11.24 -18.42
N ALA A 46 7.58 -10.11 -19.08
CA ALA A 46 7.89 -8.83 -18.44
C ALA A 46 6.78 -8.41 -17.47
N ILE A 47 5.51 -8.67 -17.80
CA ILE A 47 4.39 -8.42 -16.88
C ILE A 47 4.54 -9.28 -15.63
N LEU A 48 4.80 -10.59 -15.79
CA LEU A 48 5.04 -11.51 -14.68
C LEU A 48 6.25 -11.09 -13.82
N ALA A 49 7.36 -10.66 -14.44
CA ALA A 49 8.56 -10.21 -13.71
C ALA A 49 8.31 -8.90 -12.93
N ARG A 50 7.56 -7.95 -13.52
CA ARG A 50 7.15 -6.73 -12.82
C ARG A 50 6.20 -7.05 -11.66
N ASN A 51 5.25 -7.96 -11.86
CA ASN A 51 4.34 -8.42 -10.81
C ASN A 51 5.11 -9.09 -9.68
N LEU A 52 6.00 -10.04 -9.99
CA LEU A 52 6.81 -10.72 -8.99
C LEU A 52 7.65 -9.73 -8.17
N GLY A 53 8.23 -8.72 -8.82
CA GLY A 53 8.98 -7.67 -8.14
C GLY A 53 8.13 -6.88 -7.12
N GLN A 54 6.91 -6.50 -7.49
CA GLN A 54 5.98 -5.83 -6.58
C GLN A 54 5.49 -6.74 -5.45
N ILE A 55 5.20 -8.01 -5.76
CA ILE A 55 4.73 -8.99 -4.78
C ILE A 55 5.78 -9.21 -3.70
N VAL A 56 7.04 -9.47 -4.07
CA VAL A 56 8.09 -9.75 -3.08
C VAL A 56 8.46 -8.52 -2.27
N GLU A 57 8.35 -7.31 -2.84
CA GLU A 57 8.44 -6.06 -2.08
C GLU A 57 7.30 -5.95 -1.06
N SER A 58 6.10 -6.36 -1.42
CA SER A 58 4.96 -6.38 -0.50
C SER A 58 5.11 -7.44 0.59
N LEU A 59 5.51 -8.66 0.23
CA LEU A 59 5.72 -9.75 1.18
C LEU A 59 6.79 -9.41 2.23
N GLN A 60 7.90 -8.75 1.84
CA GLN A 60 8.91 -8.31 2.81
C GLN A 60 8.39 -7.22 3.75
N SER A 61 7.48 -6.37 3.28
CA SER A 61 6.92 -5.28 4.08
C SER A 61 5.95 -5.77 5.15
N LEU A 62 5.30 -6.93 4.95
CA LEU A 62 4.34 -7.47 5.92
C LEU A 62 4.95 -7.68 7.31
N PRO A 63 6.02 -8.50 7.49
CA PRO A 63 6.61 -8.68 8.82
C PRO A 63 7.26 -7.39 9.34
N ARG A 64 7.82 -6.54 8.47
CA ARG A 64 8.40 -5.25 8.91
C ARG A 64 7.36 -4.31 9.49
N HIS A 65 6.23 -4.15 8.80
CA HIS A 65 5.15 -3.31 9.32
C HIS A 65 4.52 -3.95 10.57
N HIS A 66 4.23 -5.25 10.50
CA HIS A 66 3.61 -5.98 11.59
C HIS A 66 4.42 -5.84 12.88
N TYR A 67 5.67 -6.28 12.89
CA TYR A 67 6.49 -6.28 14.11
C TYR A 67 7.21 -4.96 14.37
N GLY A 68 7.69 -4.28 13.34
CA GLY A 68 8.53 -3.09 13.50
C GLY A 68 7.77 -1.79 13.71
N LEU A 69 6.48 -1.75 13.34
CA LEU A 69 5.68 -0.52 13.41
C LEU A 69 4.37 -0.69 14.17
N PHE A 70 3.62 -1.77 13.95
CA PHE A 70 2.26 -1.87 14.45
C PHE A 70 2.14 -2.62 15.78
N MET A 71 2.68 -3.84 15.88
CA MET A 71 2.52 -4.69 17.06
C MET A 71 3.26 -4.15 18.29
N ILE A 72 4.28 -3.31 18.09
CA ILE A 72 4.99 -2.65 19.19
C ILE A 72 4.04 -1.79 20.05
N ASP A 73 2.99 -1.23 19.47
CA ASP A 73 2.01 -0.43 20.21
C ASP A 73 1.29 -1.25 21.27
N TYR A 74 1.05 -2.55 21.03
CA TYR A 74 0.43 -3.44 22.02
C TYR A 74 1.31 -3.73 23.23
N THR A 75 2.60 -3.41 23.17
CA THR A 75 3.51 -3.50 24.33
C THR A 75 3.52 -2.24 25.19
N HIS A 76 2.73 -1.23 24.81
CA HIS A 76 2.67 0.03 25.55
C HIS A 76 1.92 -0.14 26.88
N LYS A 77 2.40 0.55 27.93
CA LYS A 77 1.85 0.48 29.30
C LYS A 77 0.34 0.77 29.40
N ASN A 78 -0.22 1.59 28.49
CA ASN A 78 -1.65 1.88 28.47
C ASN A 78 -2.51 0.63 28.21
N TYR A 79 -1.94 -0.42 27.63
CA TYR A 79 -2.60 -1.70 27.37
C TYR A 79 -2.29 -2.78 28.44
N SER A 80 -1.61 -2.43 29.56
CA SER A 80 -1.25 -3.38 30.63
C SER A 80 -2.44 -4.00 31.36
N HIS A 81 -3.63 -3.46 31.17
CA HIS A 81 -4.89 -4.05 31.69
C HIS A 81 -5.37 -5.26 30.90
N SER A 82 -4.86 -5.48 29.69
CA SER A 82 -5.20 -6.62 28.87
C SER A 82 -4.62 -7.92 29.43
N LYS A 83 -5.42 -8.98 29.44
CA LYS A 83 -4.94 -10.33 29.80
C LYS A 83 -3.90 -10.90 28.83
N TYR A 84 -3.73 -10.30 27.68
CA TYR A 84 -2.75 -10.67 26.64
C TYR A 84 -1.44 -9.87 26.73
N TYR A 85 -1.36 -8.88 27.61
CA TYR A 85 -0.28 -7.91 27.64
C TYR A 85 1.10 -8.55 27.85
N GLU A 86 1.23 -9.44 28.82
CA GLU A 86 2.53 -10.09 29.13
C GLU A 86 3.05 -10.90 27.92
N GLU A 87 2.16 -11.63 27.26
CA GLU A 87 2.54 -12.36 26.05
C GLU A 87 2.84 -11.41 24.86
N ALA A 88 2.13 -10.29 24.74
CA ALA A 88 2.44 -9.25 23.77
C ALA A 88 3.84 -8.67 23.99
N VAL A 89 4.18 -8.31 25.22
CA VAL A 89 5.51 -7.83 25.58
C VAL A 89 6.59 -8.86 25.24
N LYS A 90 6.38 -10.12 25.59
CA LYS A 90 7.32 -11.20 25.29
C LYS A 90 7.57 -11.38 23.78
N ARG A 91 6.52 -11.27 22.96
CA ARG A 91 6.61 -11.51 21.51
C ARG A 91 7.04 -10.28 20.73
N TRP A 92 6.50 -9.10 21.06
CA TRP A 92 6.51 -7.94 20.18
C TRP A 92 7.30 -6.75 20.70
N SER A 93 7.93 -6.84 21.89
CA SER A 93 8.76 -5.74 22.37
C SER A 93 9.87 -5.41 21.37
N PRO A 94 10.10 -4.12 21.08
CA PRO A 94 11.15 -3.69 20.17
C PRO A 94 12.51 -4.27 20.56
N PHE A 95 13.22 -4.85 19.62
CA PHE A 95 14.59 -5.41 19.73
C PHE A 95 14.75 -6.63 20.64
N THR A 96 13.78 -6.97 21.46
CA THR A 96 13.89 -8.06 22.46
C THR A 96 12.76 -9.10 22.36
N GLY A 97 11.69 -8.79 21.64
CA GLY A 97 10.56 -9.68 21.45
C GLY A 97 10.93 -10.84 20.51
N THR A 98 10.54 -12.06 20.87
CA THR A 98 10.87 -13.26 20.10
C THR A 98 10.39 -13.22 18.65
N ASN A 99 9.16 -12.72 18.44
CA ASN A 99 8.56 -12.65 17.11
C ASN A 99 8.96 -11.34 16.39
N TYR A 100 9.32 -10.29 17.13
CA TYR A 100 9.95 -9.09 16.56
C TYR A 100 11.28 -9.45 15.89
N GLU A 101 12.17 -10.14 16.58
CA GLU A 101 13.47 -10.56 16.05
C GLU A 101 13.32 -11.47 14.82
N LEU A 102 12.42 -12.45 14.90
CA LEU A 102 12.09 -13.32 13.78
C LEU A 102 11.56 -12.52 12.59
N GLY A 103 10.63 -11.60 12.81
CA GLY A 103 10.03 -10.76 11.76
C GLY A 103 11.04 -9.89 11.03
N VAL A 104 11.96 -9.27 11.78
CA VAL A 104 13.06 -8.50 11.18
C VAL A 104 13.95 -9.39 10.31
N THR A 105 14.34 -10.57 10.81
CA THR A 105 15.21 -11.50 10.08
C THR A 105 14.53 -12.05 8.83
N ILE A 106 13.30 -12.58 8.97
CA ILE A 106 12.58 -13.21 7.85
C ILE A 106 12.21 -12.23 6.75
N SER A 107 12.02 -10.96 7.08
CA SER A 107 11.64 -9.92 6.13
C SER A 107 12.65 -9.71 5.00
N GLY A 108 13.90 -10.05 5.22
CA GLY A 108 14.96 -9.98 4.20
C GLY A 108 14.82 -11.02 3.08
N ARG A 109 14.10 -12.12 3.33
CA ARG A 109 14.06 -13.24 2.37
C ARG A 109 13.32 -12.94 1.07
N PRO A 110 12.08 -12.40 1.06
CA PRO A 110 11.39 -12.15 -0.21
C PRO A 110 12.16 -11.24 -1.17
N VAL A 111 12.90 -10.25 -0.66
CA VAL A 111 13.64 -9.33 -1.53
C VAL A 111 14.91 -9.92 -2.15
N GLU A 112 15.37 -11.07 -1.69
CA GLU A 112 16.40 -11.83 -2.40
C GLU A 112 15.89 -12.27 -3.79
N ILE A 113 14.59 -12.60 -3.91
CA ILE A 113 13.95 -12.90 -5.21
C ILE A 113 14.00 -11.67 -6.12
N TYR A 114 13.72 -10.48 -5.56
CA TYR A 114 13.86 -9.24 -6.32
C TYR A 114 15.28 -9.04 -6.84
N ALA A 115 16.28 -9.32 -6.02
CA ALA A 115 17.67 -9.20 -6.40
C ALA A 115 18.09 -10.21 -7.49
N LEU A 116 17.51 -11.41 -7.54
CA LEU A 116 17.71 -12.37 -8.64
C LEU A 116 17.22 -11.80 -9.99
N LEU A 117 16.13 -11.02 -9.99
CA LEU A 117 15.56 -10.40 -11.18
C LEU A 117 16.24 -9.09 -11.53
N GLY A 118 16.48 -8.24 -10.54
CA GLY A 118 16.86 -6.85 -10.71
C GLY A 118 18.29 -6.51 -10.30
N GLY A 119 19.09 -7.51 -9.91
CA GLY A 119 20.48 -7.36 -9.47
C GLY A 119 20.63 -6.84 -8.04
N GLN A 120 19.69 -6.07 -7.55
CA GLN A 120 19.69 -5.50 -6.19
C GLN A 120 18.29 -5.14 -5.71
N TRP A 121 18.10 -5.03 -4.41
CA TRP A 121 16.99 -4.36 -3.75
C TRP A 121 17.55 -3.51 -2.58
N PRO A 122 17.07 -2.29 -2.33
CA PRO A 122 16.16 -1.47 -3.15
C PRO A 122 16.86 -0.80 -4.36
N HIS A 123 16.10 0.02 -5.11
CA HIS A 123 16.61 0.94 -6.13
C HIS A 123 17.18 0.29 -7.41
N SER A 124 16.72 -0.91 -7.76
CA SER A 124 16.97 -1.48 -9.08
C SER A 124 16.32 -0.65 -10.20
N SER A 125 16.79 -0.81 -11.42
CA SER A 125 16.25 -0.18 -12.63
C SER A 125 15.99 -1.20 -13.73
N TYR A 126 15.67 -2.45 -13.39
CA TYR A 126 15.49 -3.52 -14.37
C TYR A 126 14.19 -3.42 -15.17
N MET A 127 13.16 -2.75 -14.66
CA MET A 127 11.93 -2.49 -15.40
C MET A 127 12.13 -1.26 -16.28
N VAL A 128 11.90 -1.44 -17.56
CA VAL A 128 12.09 -0.40 -18.57
C VAL A 128 10.86 -0.35 -19.49
N PRO A 129 10.65 0.78 -20.23
CA PRO A 129 9.58 0.83 -21.22
C PRO A 129 9.71 -0.31 -22.25
N GLY A 130 8.64 -1.06 -22.45
CA GLY A 130 8.62 -2.24 -23.32
C GLY A 130 9.04 -3.54 -22.65
N GLY A 131 9.31 -3.55 -21.33
CA GLY A 131 9.56 -4.80 -20.63
C GLY A 131 10.50 -4.72 -19.44
N VAL A 132 11.41 -5.69 -19.36
CA VAL A 132 12.43 -5.80 -18.32
C VAL A 132 13.79 -6.16 -18.93
N MET A 133 14.87 -5.71 -18.29
CA MET A 133 16.25 -5.94 -18.75
C MET A 133 16.89 -7.20 -18.17
N CYS A 134 16.11 -8.07 -17.56
CA CYS A 134 16.56 -9.35 -17.02
C CYS A 134 15.75 -10.49 -17.64
N ALA A 135 16.41 -11.62 -17.86
CA ALA A 135 15.80 -12.90 -18.18
C ALA A 135 16.36 -13.92 -17.18
N PRO A 136 15.59 -14.33 -16.16
CA PRO A 136 16.06 -15.28 -15.17
C PRO A 136 16.34 -16.64 -15.82
N THR A 137 17.36 -17.32 -15.30
CA THR A 137 17.64 -18.71 -15.67
C THR A 137 16.73 -19.67 -14.91
N LEU A 138 16.67 -20.93 -15.31
CA LEU A 138 15.97 -21.97 -14.56
C LEU A 138 16.51 -22.09 -13.11
N THR A 139 17.82 -21.89 -12.93
CA THR A 139 18.45 -21.88 -11.60
C THR A 139 17.94 -20.73 -10.74
N ASP A 140 17.77 -19.53 -11.32
CA ASP A 140 17.24 -18.38 -10.60
C ASP A 140 15.78 -18.61 -10.19
N VAL A 141 14.96 -19.19 -11.07
CA VAL A 141 13.57 -19.54 -10.77
C VAL A 141 13.49 -20.59 -9.65
N THR A 142 14.32 -21.63 -9.72
CA THR A 142 14.38 -22.66 -8.66
C THR A 142 14.80 -22.07 -7.32
N ARG A 143 15.77 -21.17 -7.33
CA ARG A 143 16.23 -20.47 -6.12
C ARG A 143 15.13 -19.55 -5.55
N ALA A 144 14.40 -18.84 -6.43
CA ALA A 144 13.26 -18.01 -6.01
C ALA A 144 12.17 -18.87 -5.33
N TRP A 145 11.86 -20.05 -5.87
CA TRP A 145 10.95 -21.01 -5.23
C TRP A 145 11.40 -21.41 -3.83
N SER A 146 12.67 -21.76 -3.68
CA SER A 146 13.24 -22.16 -2.38
C SER A 146 13.13 -21.02 -1.35
N ILE A 147 13.39 -19.78 -1.76
CA ILE A 147 13.28 -18.60 -0.89
C ILE A 147 11.82 -18.37 -0.47
N LEU A 148 10.90 -18.44 -1.44
CA LEU A 148 9.48 -18.25 -1.20
C LEU A 148 8.94 -19.31 -0.22
N GLU A 149 9.28 -20.58 -0.43
CA GLU A 149 8.89 -21.68 0.43
C GLU A 149 9.50 -21.57 1.84
N HIS A 150 10.74 -21.07 1.94
CA HIS A 150 11.36 -20.79 3.24
C HIS A 150 10.57 -19.74 4.03
N PHE A 151 10.11 -18.66 3.37
CA PHE A 151 9.30 -17.61 3.99
C PHE A 151 7.96 -18.14 4.49
N ARG A 152 7.28 -18.96 3.70
CA ARG A 152 6.03 -19.64 4.07
C ARG A 152 6.20 -20.53 5.30
N ARG A 153 7.15 -21.48 5.24
CA ARG A 153 7.31 -22.53 6.25
C ARG A 153 7.89 -22.05 7.57
N ASN A 154 8.68 -20.98 7.55
CA ASN A 154 9.34 -20.51 8.77
C ASN A 154 8.64 -19.33 9.43
N TRP A 155 7.68 -18.71 8.75
CA TRP A 155 6.96 -17.58 9.34
C TRP A 155 5.46 -17.59 9.05
N MET A 156 5.03 -17.61 7.78
CA MET A 156 3.62 -17.36 7.47
C MET A 156 2.70 -18.40 8.09
N GLU A 157 2.99 -19.68 7.91
CA GLU A 157 2.15 -20.75 8.45
C GLU A 157 2.32 -20.95 9.96
N PRO A 158 3.56 -21.17 10.49
CA PRO A 158 3.69 -21.56 11.89
C PRO A 158 3.54 -20.42 12.89
N VAL A 159 3.92 -19.20 12.53
CA VAL A 159 3.98 -18.07 13.47
C VAL A 159 2.81 -17.14 13.27
N TRP A 160 2.58 -16.71 12.03
CA TRP A 160 1.54 -15.72 11.77
C TRP A 160 0.15 -16.34 11.73
N LEU A 161 -0.07 -17.46 11.00
CA LEU A 161 -1.41 -18.09 10.86
C LEU A 161 -1.69 -19.16 11.90
N GLY A 162 -0.69 -19.93 12.33
CA GLY A 162 -0.88 -21.14 13.14
C GLY A 162 -1.52 -22.31 12.38
N CYS A 163 -1.64 -22.23 11.06
CA CYS A 163 -2.18 -23.27 10.19
C CYS A 163 -1.60 -23.20 8.79
N SER A 164 -1.90 -24.21 7.95
CA SER A 164 -1.53 -24.19 6.54
C SER A 164 -2.36 -23.18 5.75
N PHE A 165 -1.82 -22.74 4.61
CA PHE A 165 -2.55 -21.88 3.70
C PHE A 165 -3.86 -22.51 3.23
N GLU A 166 -3.86 -23.82 2.93
CA GLU A 166 -5.02 -24.55 2.47
C GLU A 166 -6.17 -24.51 3.48
N ARG A 167 -5.86 -24.51 4.79
CA ARG A 167 -6.87 -24.34 5.85
C ARG A 167 -7.33 -22.89 5.95
N TYR A 168 -6.38 -21.95 5.90
CA TYR A 168 -6.68 -20.51 6.00
C TYR A 168 -7.54 -19.99 4.84
N GLU A 169 -7.28 -20.46 3.63
CA GLU A 169 -8.02 -20.08 2.42
C GLU A 169 -9.50 -20.55 2.40
N GLN A 170 -9.89 -21.44 3.31
CA GLN A 170 -11.29 -21.83 3.49
C GLN A 170 -12.14 -20.82 4.28
N ILE A 171 -11.48 -19.82 4.89
CA ILE A 171 -12.17 -18.76 5.64
C ILE A 171 -12.71 -17.73 4.63
N GLN A 172 -14.04 -17.63 4.51
CA GLN A 172 -14.69 -16.77 3.52
C GLN A 172 -15.57 -15.69 4.15
N SER A 173 -15.87 -15.79 5.44
CA SER A 173 -16.72 -14.87 6.18
C SER A 173 -16.16 -14.55 7.57
N TYR A 174 -16.69 -13.51 8.19
CA TYR A 174 -16.40 -13.18 9.59
C TYR A 174 -16.72 -14.34 10.53
N ASP A 175 -17.85 -14.99 10.32
CA ASP A 175 -18.30 -16.11 11.17
C ASP A 175 -17.36 -17.32 11.00
N ASP A 176 -16.88 -17.62 9.77
CA ASP A 176 -15.84 -18.64 9.55
C ASP A 176 -14.52 -18.28 10.25
N PHE A 177 -14.14 -17.00 10.22
CA PHE A 177 -12.93 -16.54 10.89
C PHE A 177 -13.02 -16.71 12.42
N MET A 178 -14.15 -16.35 13.00
CA MET A 178 -14.37 -16.55 14.43
C MET A 178 -14.40 -18.04 14.82
N ALA A 179 -15.00 -18.89 13.99
CA ALA A 179 -14.96 -20.34 14.18
C ALA A 179 -13.53 -20.91 14.06
N TRP A 180 -12.76 -20.45 13.05
CA TRP A 180 -11.37 -20.83 12.88
C TRP A 180 -10.50 -20.43 14.07
N LEU A 181 -10.73 -19.25 14.63
CA LEU A 181 -9.97 -18.73 15.76
C LEU A 181 -10.07 -19.62 17.01
N ASP A 182 -11.19 -20.31 17.18
CA ASP A 182 -11.46 -21.20 18.30
C ASP A 182 -11.29 -22.71 17.94
N GLU A 183 -10.99 -23.04 16.68
CA GLU A 183 -10.90 -24.42 16.19
C GLU A 183 -9.72 -25.18 16.82
N ARG A 184 -8.57 -24.52 16.99
CA ARG A 184 -7.34 -25.10 17.53
C ARG A 184 -6.55 -24.10 18.37
N PRO A 185 -5.82 -24.58 19.39
CA PRO A 185 -4.94 -23.71 20.19
C PRO A 185 -3.89 -22.98 19.35
N GLU A 186 -3.38 -23.60 18.28
CA GLU A 186 -2.38 -23.03 17.40
C GLU A 186 -2.91 -21.79 16.68
N HIS A 187 -4.18 -21.79 16.26
CA HIS A 187 -4.84 -20.63 15.63
C HIS A 187 -4.96 -19.48 16.63
N ALA A 188 -5.45 -19.76 17.82
CA ALA A 188 -5.64 -18.79 18.90
C ALA A 188 -4.30 -18.17 19.38
N ASN A 189 -3.23 -18.97 19.37
CA ASN A 189 -1.90 -18.58 19.80
C ASN A 189 -1.00 -18.08 18.66
N SER A 190 -1.45 -18.12 17.40
CA SER A 190 -0.76 -17.47 16.30
C SER A 190 -0.71 -15.95 16.51
N ASP A 191 0.19 -15.27 15.81
CA ASP A 191 0.24 -13.80 15.91
C ASP A 191 -1.04 -13.16 15.37
N LEU A 192 -1.67 -13.74 14.36
CA LEU A 192 -2.98 -13.29 13.86
C LEU A 192 -4.08 -13.49 14.93
N GLY A 193 -4.14 -14.66 15.55
CA GLY A 193 -5.13 -14.95 16.59
C GLY A 193 -4.96 -14.08 17.82
N MET A 194 -3.74 -13.92 18.27
CA MET A 194 -3.42 -13.07 19.42
C MET A 194 -3.66 -11.59 19.13
N PHE A 195 -3.24 -11.11 17.96
CA PHE A 195 -3.55 -9.76 17.48
C PHE A 195 -5.06 -9.49 17.52
N TRP A 196 -5.85 -10.38 16.95
CA TRP A 196 -7.30 -10.19 16.88
C TRP A 196 -7.94 -10.12 18.28
N ARG A 197 -7.60 -11.07 19.14
CA ARG A 197 -8.15 -11.13 20.51
C ARG A 197 -7.72 -9.95 21.37
N MET A 198 -6.46 -9.56 21.30
CA MET A 198 -5.96 -8.40 22.04
C MET A 198 -6.58 -7.11 21.51
N SER A 199 -6.78 -7.00 20.19
CA SER A 199 -7.43 -5.82 19.59
C SER A 199 -8.84 -5.61 20.13
N LEU A 200 -9.62 -6.68 20.27
CA LEU A 200 -10.96 -6.63 20.89
C LEU A 200 -10.89 -6.28 22.38
N ASP A 201 -9.90 -6.82 23.10
CA ASP A 201 -9.74 -6.64 24.55
C ASP A 201 -9.36 -5.18 24.89
N VAL A 202 -8.49 -4.54 24.08
CA VAL A 202 -8.06 -3.14 24.28
C VAL A 202 -8.90 -2.13 23.50
N GLY A 203 -9.87 -2.57 22.67
CA GLY A 203 -10.85 -1.71 21.99
C GLY A 203 -10.35 -1.01 20.73
N VAL A 204 -9.25 -1.45 20.09
CA VAL A 204 -8.77 -0.85 18.83
C VAL A 204 -9.65 -1.19 17.61
N ASP A 205 -10.63 -2.04 17.79
CA ASP A 205 -11.72 -2.31 16.85
C ASP A 205 -12.76 -1.18 16.76
N LYS A 206 -12.80 -0.27 17.74
CA LYS A 206 -13.87 0.72 17.93
C LYS A 206 -13.54 2.12 17.42
N TYR A 207 -12.30 2.40 17.03
CA TYR A 207 -11.88 3.73 16.59
C TYR A 207 -11.03 3.67 15.32
N GLY A 208 -10.80 4.84 14.70
CA GLY A 208 -10.09 4.94 13.44
C GLY A 208 -10.99 4.73 12.21
N GLN A 209 -12.26 5.08 12.23
CA GLN A 209 -13.23 4.73 11.16
C GLN A 209 -12.95 5.43 9.81
N GLY A 210 -12.54 6.71 9.80
CA GLY A 210 -12.32 7.45 8.56
C GLY A 210 -13.61 7.85 7.84
N HIS A 211 -13.50 8.18 6.53
CA HIS A 211 -14.64 8.62 5.70
C HIS A 211 -15.56 7.49 5.21
N GLY A 212 -15.11 6.25 5.26
CA GLY A 212 -15.83 5.13 4.64
C GLY A 212 -15.81 5.13 3.11
N LYS A 213 -14.90 5.88 2.47
CA LYS A 213 -14.72 5.96 1.02
C LYS A 213 -13.31 5.55 0.64
N TYR A 214 -13.18 4.70 -0.37
CA TYR A 214 -11.96 3.98 -0.69
C TYR A 214 -11.59 4.05 -2.15
N VAL A 215 -10.29 4.01 -2.46
CA VAL A 215 -9.76 4.01 -3.83
C VAL A 215 -8.71 2.93 -4.05
N SER A 216 -8.76 2.29 -5.21
CA SER A 216 -7.72 1.42 -5.74
C SER A 216 -7.54 1.64 -7.24
N TRP A 217 -6.27 1.67 -7.68
CA TRP A 217 -5.93 1.68 -9.10
C TRP A 217 -6.01 0.30 -9.76
N GLY A 218 -6.24 -0.75 -8.98
CA GLY A 218 -6.10 -2.12 -9.41
C GLY A 218 -4.66 -2.62 -9.31
N TYR A 219 -4.49 -3.89 -8.99
CA TYR A 219 -3.21 -4.48 -8.66
C TYR A 219 -2.94 -5.77 -9.42
N LEU A 220 -1.69 -5.97 -9.83
CA LEU A 220 -1.15 -7.12 -10.53
C LEU A 220 -1.85 -7.38 -11.88
N PRO A 221 -1.36 -6.75 -12.96
CA PRO A 221 -1.84 -7.00 -14.33
C PRO A 221 -1.75 -8.47 -14.74
N HIS A 222 -2.77 -8.94 -15.44
CA HIS A 222 -2.78 -10.29 -16.00
C HIS A 222 -1.86 -10.36 -17.23
N GLU A 223 -0.95 -11.31 -17.25
CA GLU A 223 0.13 -11.44 -18.21
C GLU A 223 -0.30 -11.60 -19.67
N ASP A 224 -1.48 -12.19 -19.92
CA ASP A 224 -1.99 -12.42 -21.28
C ASP A 224 -3.00 -11.37 -21.76
N ARG A 225 -3.44 -10.45 -20.89
CA ARG A 225 -4.54 -9.51 -21.20
C ARG A 225 -4.17 -8.05 -21.05
N TYR A 226 -3.12 -7.76 -20.31
CA TYR A 226 -2.78 -6.41 -19.90
C TYR A 226 -1.39 -6.05 -20.40
N ASN A 227 -1.28 -5.09 -21.29
CA ASN A 227 0.01 -4.62 -21.79
C ASN A 227 0.27 -3.12 -21.54
N ARG A 228 -0.76 -2.37 -21.18
CA ARG A 228 -0.69 -0.93 -20.85
C ARG A 228 -1.81 -0.55 -19.88
N PRO A 229 -1.61 0.46 -19.01
CA PRO A 229 -2.66 0.92 -18.10
C PRO A 229 -3.73 1.69 -18.85
N THR A 230 -4.79 0.99 -19.24
CA THR A 230 -6.03 1.55 -19.76
C THR A 230 -7.16 1.36 -18.74
N ILE A 231 -8.27 2.10 -18.88
CA ILE A 231 -9.43 1.92 -18.01
C ILE A 231 -10.00 0.50 -18.17
N GLU A 232 -10.13 0.04 -19.39
CA GLU A 232 -10.62 -1.30 -19.72
C GLU A 232 -9.68 -2.38 -19.17
N GLY A 233 -8.37 -2.21 -19.35
CA GLY A 233 -7.35 -3.13 -18.84
C GLY A 233 -7.39 -3.26 -17.32
N ARG A 234 -7.61 -2.14 -16.61
CA ARG A 234 -7.71 -2.16 -15.14
C ARG A 234 -8.93 -2.90 -14.62
N ASN A 235 -9.99 -2.95 -15.38
CA ASN A 235 -11.20 -3.68 -14.99
C ASN A 235 -11.22 -5.14 -15.39
N SER A 236 -10.67 -5.45 -16.56
CA SER A 236 -10.78 -6.79 -17.16
C SER A 236 -9.50 -7.62 -17.02
N ALA A 237 -8.37 -6.97 -16.75
CA ALA A 237 -7.06 -7.61 -16.84
C ALA A 237 -6.15 -7.37 -15.64
N VAL A 238 -6.68 -7.00 -14.48
CA VAL A 238 -5.92 -6.93 -13.22
C VAL A 238 -6.48 -7.91 -12.21
N LEU A 239 -5.61 -8.41 -11.34
CA LEU A 239 -5.96 -9.37 -10.31
C LEU A 239 -6.92 -8.77 -9.28
N MET A 240 -6.54 -7.65 -8.68
CA MET A 240 -7.41 -6.86 -7.82
C MET A 240 -8.01 -5.73 -8.63
N LYS A 241 -9.33 -5.63 -8.67
CA LYS A 241 -10.06 -4.65 -9.47
C LYS A 241 -9.72 -3.22 -9.08
N SER A 242 -9.73 -2.34 -10.07
CA SER A 242 -9.70 -0.90 -9.90
C SER A 242 -11.08 -0.39 -9.51
N GLY A 243 -11.14 0.66 -8.68
CA GLY A 243 -12.42 1.27 -8.36
C GLY A 243 -12.37 2.30 -7.25
N VAL A 244 -13.57 2.85 -7.01
CA VAL A 244 -13.93 3.63 -5.83
C VAL A 244 -15.08 2.92 -5.14
N TYR A 245 -14.96 2.66 -3.84
CA TYR A 245 -16.01 2.08 -3.03
C TYR A 245 -16.49 3.09 -1.99
N ASP A 246 -17.80 3.25 -1.91
CA ASP A 246 -18.46 4.04 -0.86
C ASP A 246 -19.22 3.09 0.06
N GLY A 247 -18.72 2.94 1.29
CA GLY A 247 -19.28 2.02 2.29
C GLY A 247 -20.63 2.45 2.83
N ALA A 248 -20.98 3.75 2.79
CA ALA A 248 -22.26 4.24 3.26
C ALA A 248 -23.41 3.85 2.31
N SER A 249 -23.15 3.85 1.01
CA SER A 249 -24.11 3.48 -0.03
C SER A 249 -23.92 2.05 -0.58
N ASP A 250 -22.89 1.34 -0.14
CA ASP A 250 -22.46 0.04 -0.65
C ASP A 250 -22.33 0.03 -2.20
N THR A 251 -21.72 1.10 -2.75
CA THR A 251 -21.59 1.27 -4.19
C THR A 251 -20.16 1.20 -4.67
N HIS A 252 -19.96 0.51 -5.78
CA HIS A 252 -18.68 0.43 -6.48
C HIS A 252 -18.76 1.20 -7.80
N LYS A 253 -17.73 2.01 -8.07
CA LYS A 253 -17.57 2.74 -9.33
C LYS A 253 -16.19 2.47 -9.90
N LEU A 254 -16.05 2.62 -11.22
CA LEU A 254 -14.75 2.55 -11.87
C LEU A 254 -13.88 3.75 -11.46
N MET A 255 -12.60 3.49 -11.15
CA MET A 255 -11.61 4.56 -10.96
C MET A 255 -11.06 5.01 -12.31
N ASP A 256 -11.27 6.27 -12.64
CA ASP A 256 -10.67 6.93 -13.79
C ASP A 256 -9.75 8.06 -13.33
N GLN A 257 -8.53 8.09 -13.85
CA GLN A 257 -7.52 9.07 -13.51
C GLN A 257 -7.92 10.52 -13.85
N VAL A 258 -8.82 10.71 -14.81
CA VAL A 258 -9.30 12.04 -15.22
C VAL A 258 -9.99 12.82 -14.10
N TYR A 259 -10.51 12.13 -13.08
CA TYR A 259 -11.16 12.73 -11.92
C TYR A 259 -10.19 13.02 -10.76
N THR A 260 -8.91 12.76 -10.90
CA THR A 260 -7.92 13.02 -9.84
C THR A 260 -7.56 14.49 -9.79
N ARG A 261 -7.62 15.09 -8.59
CA ARG A 261 -7.28 16.50 -8.34
C ARG A 261 -6.35 16.62 -7.14
N GLU A 262 -5.53 17.66 -7.15
CA GLU A 262 -4.63 18.02 -6.06
C GLU A 262 -5.02 19.40 -5.52
N ASP A 263 -5.56 19.48 -4.34
CA ASP A 263 -5.89 20.71 -3.62
C ASP A 263 -4.68 21.17 -2.79
N LEU A 264 -4.44 22.48 -2.69
CA LEU A 264 -3.21 23.06 -2.18
C LEU A 264 -3.37 24.14 -1.10
N LYS A 265 -4.60 24.50 -0.76
CA LYS A 265 -4.89 25.57 0.19
C LYS A 265 -4.16 25.42 1.53
N HIS A 266 -4.02 24.16 2.01
CA HIS A 266 -3.39 23.83 3.27
C HIS A 266 -2.01 23.19 3.13
N ALA A 267 -1.48 23.14 1.91
CA ALA A 267 -0.16 22.57 1.63
C ALA A 267 0.86 23.68 1.27
N TRP A 268 2.14 23.47 1.59
CA TRP A 268 3.20 24.46 1.36
C TRP A 268 3.65 24.52 -0.11
N TYR A 269 2.71 24.89 -0.97
CA TYR A 269 2.92 25.12 -2.41
C TYR A 269 2.38 26.48 -2.81
N ASP A 270 2.96 27.07 -3.85
CA ASP A 270 2.68 28.41 -4.35
C ASP A 270 2.10 28.38 -5.78
N GLU A 271 1.11 27.51 -5.97
CA GLU A 271 0.33 27.40 -7.21
C GLU A 271 -1.15 27.19 -6.90
N PRO A 272 -2.06 27.39 -7.89
CA PRO A 272 -3.48 27.10 -7.73
C PRO A 272 -3.72 25.60 -7.41
N GLY A 273 -4.67 25.34 -6.49
CA GLY A 273 -5.17 23.99 -6.20
C GLY A 273 -6.25 23.55 -7.20
N GLY A 274 -6.76 22.33 -7.00
CA GLY A 274 -7.84 21.74 -7.80
C GLY A 274 -7.44 21.31 -9.20
N MET A 275 -6.13 21.23 -9.50
CA MET A 275 -5.62 20.87 -10.82
C MET A 275 -5.44 19.36 -10.97
N HIS A 276 -5.60 18.87 -12.21
CA HIS A 276 -5.22 17.52 -12.58
C HIS A 276 -3.68 17.39 -12.61
N PRO A 277 -3.08 16.22 -12.27
CA PRO A 277 -1.63 16.02 -12.27
C PRO A 277 -0.93 16.37 -13.59
N PHE A 278 -1.56 16.17 -14.74
CA PHE A 278 -1.00 16.60 -16.04
C PHE A 278 -0.92 18.12 -16.21
N GLU A 279 -1.69 18.89 -15.49
CA GLU A 279 -1.78 20.35 -15.62
C GLU A 279 -0.94 21.06 -14.57
N ARG A 280 -0.65 20.38 -13.46
CA ARG A 280 0.04 20.95 -12.33
C ARG A 280 1.53 21.11 -12.58
N VAL A 281 2.06 22.26 -12.19
CA VAL A 281 3.50 22.58 -12.18
C VAL A 281 3.94 22.82 -10.74
N THR A 282 4.53 21.82 -10.11
CA THR A 282 4.93 21.86 -8.70
C THR A 282 5.85 23.03 -8.37
N LYS A 283 5.40 23.92 -7.48
CA LYS A 283 6.15 25.08 -6.96
C LYS A 283 6.09 25.06 -5.42
N PRO A 284 7.02 24.35 -4.76
CA PRO A 284 7.09 24.36 -3.31
C PRO A 284 7.45 25.75 -2.79
N VAL A 285 6.88 26.13 -1.67
CA VAL A 285 7.22 27.38 -0.98
C VAL A 285 8.63 27.29 -0.43
N GLY A 286 9.51 28.21 -0.84
CA GLY A 286 10.94 28.19 -0.50
C GLY A 286 11.29 28.84 0.84
N LYS A 287 10.30 29.17 1.69
CA LYS A 287 10.48 29.80 3.01
C LYS A 287 10.11 28.86 4.14
N ASN A 288 10.38 29.27 5.37
CA ASN A 288 9.99 28.52 6.56
C ASN A 288 8.48 28.28 6.56
N PRO A 289 8.02 27.02 6.60
CA PRO A 289 6.59 26.68 6.55
C PRO A 289 5.74 27.31 7.65
N VAL A 290 6.33 27.59 8.80
CA VAL A 290 5.66 28.17 9.99
C VAL A 290 5.10 29.57 9.72
N ASP A 291 5.60 30.29 8.70
CA ASP A 291 5.21 31.66 8.39
C ASP A 291 3.97 31.78 7.48
N TYR A 292 3.29 30.66 7.16
CA TYR A 292 2.16 30.62 6.25
C TYR A 292 0.85 30.31 6.97
N ASP A 293 -0.03 31.28 7.10
CA ASP A 293 -1.38 31.12 7.62
C ASP A 293 -2.15 29.98 6.90
N ASN A 294 -2.75 29.08 7.68
CA ASN A 294 -3.55 27.96 7.23
C ASN A 294 -2.83 26.88 6.40
N LYS A 295 -1.51 26.97 6.19
CA LYS A 295 -0.71 25.91 5.55
C LYS A 295 0.04 25.13 6.61
N TYR A 296 -0.18 23.81 6.67
CA TYR A 296 0.40 22.96 7.72
C TYR A 296 0.96 21.63 7.21
N SER A 297 0.94 21.38 5.89
CA SER A 297 1.35 20.10 5.34
C SER A 297 2.32 20.23 4.15
N TRP A 298 3.28 19.30 4.08
CA TRP A 298 4.09 19.08 2.87
C TRP A 298 3.36 18.24 1.82
N SER A 299 2.34 17.48 2.22
CA SER A 299 1.51 16.69 1.32
C SER A 299 0.40 17.55 0.73
N VAL A 300 0.07 17.29 -0.52
CA VAL A 300 -1.12 17.86 -1.15
C VAL A 300 -2.37 17.09 -0.71
N ALA A 301 -3.54 17.73 -0.80
CA ALA A 301 -4.81 17.07 -0.56
C ALA A 301 -5.32 16.45 -1.87
N VAL A 302 -5.10 15.15 -2.05
CA VAL A 302 -5.61 14.43 -3.22
C VAL A 302 -7.09 14.13 -3.03
N ARG A 303 -7.90 14.41 -4.03
CA ARG A 303 -9.33 14.05 -4.07
C ARG A 303 -9.76 13.54 -5.44
N HIS A 304 -10.89 12.89 -5.45
CA HIS A 304 -11.62 12.51 -6.67
C HIS A 304 -12.77 13.48 -6.88
N ASP A 305 -12.88 14.11 -8.06
CA ASP A 305 -13.86 15.17 -8.32
C ASP A 305 -15.29 14.82 -7.92
N GLN A 306 -15.69 13.57 -8.13
CA GLN A 306 -17.06 13.12 -7.89
C GLN A 306 -17.27 12.50 -6.49
N ASN A 307 -16.20 12.08 -5.79
CA ASN A 307 -16.32 11.28 -4.58
C ASN A 307 -15.61 11.91 -3.36
N GLY A 308 -14.91 13.04 -3.54
CA GLY A 308 -14.20 13.72 -2.45
C GLY A 308 -12.90 13.04 -2.03
N ARG A 309 -12.59 13.09 -0.74
CA ARG A 309 -11.40 12.48 -0.15
C ARG A 309 -11.58 10.97 -0.02
N LEU A 310 -10.56 10.21 -0.42
CA LEU A 310 -10.60 8.75 -0.48
C LEU A 310 -9.43 8.14 0.29
N GLU A 311 -9.67 7.05 1.00
CA GLU A 311 -8.67 6.23 1.65
C GLU A 311 -8.08 5.23 0.67
N ALA A 312 -6.74 5.12 0.63
CA ALA A 312 -6.01 4.11 -0.12
C ALA A 312 -5.34 3.10 0.83
N GLY A 313 -5.18 1.86 0.39
CA GLY A 313 -4.48 0.85 1.18
C GLY A 313 -4.98 -0.57 0.98
N PRO A 314 -4.43 -1.53 1.74
CA PRO A 314 -4.88 -2.93 1.69
C PRO A 314 -6.37 -3.11 1.97
N LEU A 315 -6.93 -2.37 2.92
CA LEU A 315 -8.36 -2.38 3.18
C LEU A 315 -9.14 -1.92 1.93
N ALA A 316 -8.77 -0.76 1.36
CA ALA A 316 -9.43 -0.20 0.20
C ALA A 316 -9.48 -1.19 -0.99
N ARG A 317 -8.34 -1.77 -1.36
CA ARG A 317 -8.31 -2.68 -2.52
C ARG A 317 -9.04 -3.99 -2.28
N GLN A 318 -9.10 -4.49 -1.05
CA GLN A 318 -9.86 -5.70 -0.75
C GLN A 318 -11.36 -5.45 -0.66
N LEU A 319 -11.80 -4.30 -0.16
CA LEU A 319 -13.21 -3.91 -0.23
C LEU A 319 -13.69 -3.79 -1.68
N ILE A 320 -12.87 -3.15 -2.54
CA ILE A 320 -13.18 -2.98 -3.96
C ILE A 320 -13.16 -4.34 -4.69
N ALA A 321 -12.13 -5.17 -4.46
CA ALA A 321 -12.02 -6.48 -5.10
C ALA A 321 -13.13 -7.45 -4.64
N GLY A 322 -13.48 -7.47 -3.36
CA GLY A 322 -14.52 -8.32 -2.79
C GLY A 322 -15.95 -7.96 -3.24
N GLY A 323 -16.20 -6.69 -3.59
CA GLY A 323 -17.51 -6.22 -4.04
C GLY A 323 -17.76 -6.31 -5.55
N THR A 324 -16.74 -6.57 -6.36
CA THR A 324 -16.89 -6.72 -7.80
C THR A 324 -17.26 -8.15 -8.16
N HIS A 325 -18.55 -8.41 -8.22
CA HIS A 325 -19.12 -9.74 -8.46
C HIS A 325 -18.60 -10.45 -9.71
N GLY A 326 -18.19 -11.71 -9.55
CA GLY A 326 -18.17 -12.73 -10.59
C GLY A 326 -16.94 -12.82 -11.49
N GLU A 327 -16.04 -11.85 -11.50
CA GLU A 327 -14.84 -11.82 -12.35
C GLU A 327 -13.52 -11.71 -11.59
N SER A 328 -13.56 -11.84 -10.26
CA SER A 328 -12.34 -11.83 -9.47
C SER A 328 -11.55 -13.12 -9.68
N TRP A 329 -10.25 -13.03 -9.64
CA TRP A 329 -9.35 -14.15 -9.65
C TRP A 329 -9.70 -15.18 -8.56
N GLN A 330 -9.34 -16.45 -8.83
CA GLN A 330 -9.63 -17.63 -7.99
C GLN A 330 -9.20 -17.52 -6.52
N HIS A 331 -8.43 -16.48 -6.16
CA HIS A 331 -7.86 -16.29 -4.82
C HIS A 331 -8.42 -15.08 -4.06
N PHE A 332 -9.41 -14.37 -4.61
CA PHE A 332 -10.08 -13.29 -3.91
C PHE A 332 -11.34 -13.78 -3.21
N ASP A 333 -11.35 -13.64 -1.90
CA ASP A 333 -12.48 -13.97 -1.04
C ASP A 333 -13.18 -12.69 -0.57
N PRO A 334 -14.45 -12.80 -0.11
CA PRO A 334 -15.22 -11.68 0.40
C PRO A 334 -14.94 -11.36 1.88
N LEU A 335 -14.00 -12.04 2.53
CA LEU A 335 -13.82 -12.02 3.98
C LEU A 335 -13.69 -10.59 4.53
N VAL A 336 -12.80 -9.76 3.94
CA VAL A 336 -12.58 -8.40 4.43
C VAL A 336 -13.82 -7.52 4.24
N LEU A 337 -14.56 -7.70 3.14
CA LEU A 337 -15.82 -6.97 2.91
C LEU A 337 -16.91 -7.41 3.88
N ASP A 338 -17.02 -8.71 4.16
CA ASP A 338 -17.97 -9.24 5.15
C ASP A 338 -17.62 -8.73 6.55
N MET A 339 -16.34 -8.78 6.94
CA MET A 339 -15.87 -8.21 8.21
C MET A 339 -16.19 -6.71 8.31
N TYR A 340 -15.95 -5.93 7.25
CA TYR A 340 -16.24 -4.51 7.20
C TYR A 340 -17.72 -4.23 7.48
N LYS A 341 -18.62 -5.00 6.86
CA LYS A 341 -20.06 -4.88 7.06
C LYS A 341 -20.50 -5.30 8.46
N LYS A 342 -20.00 -6.43 8.95
CA LYS A 342 -20.29 -6.97 10.28
C LYS A 342 -19.79 -6.10 11.42
N LEU A 343 -18.60 -5.50 11.27
CA LEU A 343 -17.97 -4.63 12.27
C LEU A 343 -18.42 -3.16 12.18
N GLY A 344 -19.26 -2.82 11.20
CA GLY A 344 -19.84 -1.49 11.05
C GLY A 344 -18.88 -0.45 10.45
N GLY A 345 -17.85 -0.88 9.73
CA GLY A 345 -16.93 0.01 9.03
C GLY A 345 -15.45 -0.29 9.26
N ALA A 346 -14.60 0.64 8.85
CA ALA A 346 -13.16 0.56 9.09
C ALA A 346 -12.81 0.80 10.57
N SER A 347 -11.70 0.23 10.98
CA SER A 347 -11.07 0.48 12.28
C SER A 347 -9.57 0.27 12.17
N VAL A 348 -8.83 0.63 13.21
CA VAL A 348 -7.40 0.32 13.35
C VAL A 348 -7.17 -1.19 13.14
N MET A 349 -7.96 -2.01 13.84
CA MET A 349 -7.87 -3.48 13.75
C MET A 349 -8.12 -3.97 12.32
N LEU A 350 -9.19 -3.55 11.67
CA LEU A 350 -9.56 -4.06 10.35
C LEU A 350 -8.57 -3.64 9.25
N ARG A 351 -7.98 -2.43 9.31
CA ARG A 351 -6.93 -2.02 8.37
C ARG A 351 -5.70 -2.92 8.48
N HIS A 352 -5.29 -3.21 9.71
CA HIS A 352 -4.14 -4.10 9.91
C HIS A 352 -4.44 -5.53 9.50
N PHE A 353 -5.61 -6.06 9.87
CA PHE A 353 -6.07 -7.37 9.42
C PHE A 353 -6.04 -7.48 7.89
N ALA A 354 -6.64 -6.54 7.18
CA ALA A 354 -6.68 -6.54 5.71
C ALA A 354 -5.27 -6.57 5.09
N ARG A 355 -4.31 -5.84 5.67
CA ARG A 355 -2.91 -5.87 5.23
C ARG A 355 -2.29 -7.24 5.38
N MET A 356 -2.47 -7.87 6.51
CA MET A 356 -1.88 -9.16 6.81
C MET A 356 -2.56 -10.30 6.03
N HIS A 357 -3.89 -10.26 5.93
CA HIS A 357 -4.69 -11.22 5.16
C HIS A 357 -4.29 -11.28 3.68
N GLU A 358 -3.96 -10.15 3.09
CA GLU A 358 -3.51 -10.06 1.70
C GLU A 358 -2.22 -10.86 1.43
N GLY A 359 -1.41 -11.10 2.45
CA GLY A 359 -0.12 -11.79 2.32
C GLY A 359 -0.23 -13.20 1.72
N VAL A 360 -1.26 -13.96 2.08
CA VAL A 360 -1.50 -15.30 1.50
C VAL A 360 -1.80 -15.19 0.01
N LYS A 361 -2.63 -14.22 -0.39
CA LYS A 361 -2.99 -14.00 -1.80
C LYS A 361 -1.78 -13.58 -2.62
N LEU A 362 -0.95 -12.68 -2.09
CA LEU A 362 0.29 -12.25 -2.73
C LEU A 362 1.28 -13.40 -2.85
N TYR A 363 1.39 -14.25 -1.84
CA TYR A 363 2.22 -15.45 -1.93
C TYR A 363 1.78 -16.37 -3.07
N ARG A 364 0.46 -16.67 -3.19
CA ARG A 364 -0.08 -17.47 -4.29
C ARG A 364 0.19 -16.84 -5.65
N GLN A 365 0.19 -15.52 -5.73
CA GLN A 365 0.53 -14.83 -6.97
C GLN A 365 2.03 -14.87 -7.29
N ALA A 366 2.91 -14.91 -6.29
CA ALA A 366 4.33 -15.17 -6.51
C ALA A 366 4.56 -16.59 -7.05
N GLU A 367 3.88 -17.60 -6.48
CA GLU A 367 3.89 -18.98 -7.00
C GLU A 367 3.43 -19.03 -8.47
N HIS A 368 2.31 -18.35 -8.79
CA HIS A 368 1.79 -18.26 -10.15
C HIS A 368 2.84 -17.65 -11.10
N ALA A 369 3.40 -16.49 -10.75
CA ALA A 369 4.37 -15.83 -11.60
C ALA A 369 5.61 -16.70 -11.89
N LEU A 370 6.13 -17.38 -10.86
CA LEU A 370 7.28 -18.28 -11.02
C LEU A 370 6.97 -19.52 -11.87
N ARG A 371 5.74 -20.03 -11.80
CA ARG A 371 5.30 -21.19 -12.59
C ARG A 371 5.09 -20.84 -14.07
N GLU A 372 4.59 -19.61 -14.31
CA GLU A 372 4.15 -19.17 -15.61
C GLU A 372 5.26 -18.56 -16.49
N PHE A 373 6.48 -18.39 -15.99
CA PHE A 373 7.60 -17.94 -16.82
C PHE A 373 7.89 -18.89 -17.97
N ARG A 374 7.89 -18.36 -19.17
CA ARG A 374 8.28 -19.06 -20.40
C ARG A 374 9.69 -18.58 -20.77
N LEU A 375 10.72 -19.26 -20.26
CA LEU A 375 12.09 -18.75 -20.26
C LEU A 375 12.65 -18.42 -21.65
N ASN A 376 12.12 -19.05 -22.71
CA ASN A 376 12.53 -18.83 -24.11
C ASN A 376 11.73 -17.72 -24.82
N ASP A 377 10.67 -17.20 -24.20
CA ASP A 377 9.85 -16.15 -24.78
C ASP A 377 10.47 -14.75 -24.50
N PRO A 378 10.05 -13.72 -25.25
CA PRO A 378 10.59 -12.37 -25.07
C PRO A 378 10.36 -11.80 -23.67
N TRP A 379 11.34 -11.02 -23.21
CA TRP A 379 11.30 -10.25 -21.96
C TRP A 379 11.23 -8.74 -22.21
N TYR A 380 11.49 -8.32 -23.44
CA TYR A 380 11.56 -6.92 -23.84
C TYR A 380 11.19 -6.76 -25.31
N VAL A 381 10.40 -5.71 -25.61
CA VAL A 381 10.12 -5.22 -26.95
C VAL A 381 10.50 -3.74 -26.99
N LYS A 382 11.40 -3.38 -27.92
CA LYS A 382 11.90 -1.99 -28.01
C LYS A 382 10.79 -1.04 -28.44
N PRO A 383 10.46 0.00 -27.66
CA PRO A 383 9.52 1.03 -28.09
C PRO A 383 10.01 1.81 -29.31
N THR A 384 9.10 2.19 -30.17
CA THR A 384 9.39 3.00 -31.37
C THR A 384 9.08 4.48 -31.17
N GLU A 385 8.06 4.79 -30.39
CA GLU A 385 7.71 6.17 -30.04
C GLU A 385 8.69 6.73 -28.98
N LYS A 386 8.86 8.07 -28.99
CA LYS A 386 9.77 8.74 -28.06
C LYS A 386 9.13 9.90 -27.31
N ASP A 387 8.05 10.44 -27.81
CA ASP A 387 7.30 11.55 -27.22
C ASP A 387 5.87 11.11 -26.92
N GLY A 388 5.18 11.81 -26.03
CA GLY A 388 3.79 11.57 -25.68
C GLY A 388 3.44 11.89 -24.25
N LYS A 389 2.16 11.73 -23.94
CA LYS A 389 1.63 11.79 -22.58
C LYS A 389 1.22 10.38 -22.14
N GLY A 390 1.58 10.03 -20.91
CA GLY A 390 1.25 8.74 -20.38
C GLY A 390 1.09 8.77 -18.86
N TRP A 391 0.38 7.78 -18.36
CA TRP A 391 0.25 7.53 -16.93
C TRP A 391 0.45 6.05 -16.64
N GLY A 392 1.02 5.78 -15.49
CA GLY A 392 1.20 4.43 -14.99
C GLY A 392 0.73 4.36 -13.56
N ALA A 393 -0.11 3.39 -13.26
CA ALA A 393 -0.65 3.22 -11.94
C ALA A 393 -0.60 1.75 -11.50
N THR A 394 -0.44 1.55 -10.21
CA THR A 394 -0.49 0.27 -9.52
C THR A 394 -0.91 0.45 -8.08
N GLU A 395 -1.04 -0.64 -7.37
CA GLU A 395 -1.10 -0.64 -5.91
C GLU A 395 0.31 -0.91 -5.36
N ALA A 396 0.86 0.03 -4.59
CA ALA A 396 1.98 -0.29 -3.70
C ALA A 396 1.45 -1.00 -2.46
N ILE A 397 2.32 -1.54 -1.61
CA ILE A 397 1.89 -2.16 -0.34
C ILE A 397 0.98 -1.22 0.49
N ARG A 398 1.22 0.09 0.39
CA ARG A 398 0.47 1.14 1.10
C ARG A 398 -0.76 1.65 0.36
N GLY A 399 -1.02 1.18 -0.86
CA GLY A 399 -2.21 1.53 -1.66
C GLY A 399 -1.92 2.20 -2.99
N ALA A 400 -2.82 3.05 -3.41
CA ALA A 400 -2.94 3.63 -4.74
C ALA A 400 -1.76 4.54 -5.13
N LEU A 401 -0.93 4.09 -6.07
CA LEU A 401 0.22 4.82 -6.62
C LEU A 401 0.00 5.10 -8.10
N CYS A 402 0.20 6.35 -8.53
CA CYS A 402 0.16 6.70 -9.94
C CYS A 402 1.22 7.73 -10.30
N HIS A 403 1.83 7.57 -11.47
CA HIS A 403 2.75 8.51 -12.10
C HIS A 403 2.14 9.05 -13.40
N TRP A 404 2.27 10.35 -13.64
CA TRP A 404 1.90 11.02 -14.88
C TRP A 404 3.14 11.63 -15.50
N ILE A 405 3.35 11.40 -16.80
CA ILE A 405 4.51 11.91 -17.55
C ILE A 405 4.07 12.57 -18.85
N GLU A 406 4.69 13.68 -19.20
CA GLU A 406 4.65 14.29 -20.52
C GLU A 406 6.08 14.40 -21.06
N VAL A 407 6.32 13.78 -22.22
CA VAL A 407 7.59 13.79 -22.94
C VAL A 407 7.42 14.58 -24.23
N GLN A 408 8.28 15.55 -24.46
CA GLN A 408 8.29 16.37 -25.66
C GLN A 408 9.72 16.65 -26.11
N GLY A 409 10.03 16.37 -27.36
CA GLY A 409 11.40 16.54 -27.92
C GLY A 409 12.42 15.66 -27.20
N GLY A 410 12.03 14.46 -26.77
CA GLY A 410 12.89 13.52 -26.05
C GLY A 410 13.25 13.95 -24.62
N LYS A 411 12.51 14.91 -24.04
CA LYS A 411 12.73 15.40 -22.67
C LYS A 411 11.44 15.40 -21.87
N ILE A 412 11.56 15.21 -20.55
CA ILE A 412 10.43 15.32 -19.61
C ILE A 412 9.99 16.78 -19.52
N LYS A 413 8.80 17.09 -19.99
CA LYS A 413 8.15 18.38 -19.82
C LYS A 413 7.46 18.49 -18.46
N ASN A 414 6.72 17.44 -18.07
CA ASN A 414 6.07 17.34 -16.77
C ASN A 414 6.17 15.92 -16.22
N TYR A 415 6.30 15.81 -14.91
CA TYR A 415 6.26 14.54 -14.18
C TYR A 415 5.63 14.76 -12.81
N GLN A 416 4.52 14.05 -12.53
CA GLN A 416 3.81 14.11 -11.27
C GLN A 416 3.63 12.71 -10.69
N ILE A 417 3.65 12.62 -9.36
CA ILE A 417 3.48 11.38 -8.60
C ILE A 417 2.45 11.63 -7.51
N ILE A 418 1.46 10.77 -7.45
CA ILE A 418 0.58 10.65 -6.29
C ILE A 418 0.83 9.28 -5.67
N ALA A 419 1.48 9.30 -4.50
CA ALA A 419 1.77 8.09 -3.72
C ALA A 419 0.58 7.72 -2.81
N PRO A 420 0.51 6.48 -2.32
CA PRO A 420 -0.57 6.05 -1.40
C PRO A 420 -0.70 6.95 -0.17
N THR A 421 0.43 7.29 0.42
CA THR A 421 0.47 8.16 1.61
C THR A 421 0.00 9.58 1.29
N THR A 422 0.13 10.06 0.05
CA THR A 422 -0.42 11.36 -0.37
C THR A 422 -1.96 11.38 -0.29
N TRP A 423 -2.62 10.26 -0.62
CA TRP A 423 -4.06 10.11 -0.40
C TRP A 423 -4.40 10.22 1.09
N ASN A 424 -3.69 9.47 1.93
CA ASN A 424 -4.06 9.22 3.33
C ASN A 424 -3.66 10.36 4.29
N VAL A 425 -2.45 10.94 4.15
CA VAL A 425 -1.94 12.01 5.03
C VAL A 425 -2.16 13.42 4.47
N GLY A 426 -2.67 13.54 3.25
CA GLY A 426 -2.96 14.84 2.66
C GLY A 426 -3.89 15.66 3.57
N PRO A 427 -3.65 16.97 3.71
CA PRO A 427 -4.41 17.86 4.57
C PRO A 427 -5.86 17.99 4.09
N ARG A 428 -6.63 18.86 4.73
CA ARG A 428 -7.97 19.25 4.27
C ARG A 428 -7.96 19.66 2.79
N SER A 429 -9.02 19.30 2.09
CA SER A 429 -9.26 19.80 0.73
C SER A 429 -9.49 21.31 0.72
N ASP A 430 -9.44 21.94 -0.43
CA ASP A 430 -9.77 23.36 -0.60
C ASP A 430 -11.23 23.65 -0.15
N GLY A 431 -12.11 22.64 -0.25
CA GLY A 431 -13.51 22.67 0.25
C GLY A 431 -13.66 22.39 1.74
N GLY A 432 -12.59 22.11 2.48
CA GLY A 432 -12.60 21.87 3.92
C GLY A 432 -12.85 20.43 4.37
N GLU A 433 -12.98 19.46 3.44
CA GLU A 433 -13.11 18.04 3.77
C GLU A 433 -11.78 17.52 4.34
N LEU A 434 -11.81 16.86 5.49
CA LEU A 434 -10.63 16.32 6.17
C LEU A 434 -9.91 15.27 5.34
N GLY A 435 -8.60 15.12 5.54
CA GLY A 435 -7.85 13.98 5.02
C GLY A 435 -8.28 12.66 5.68
N PRO A 436 -8.04 11.50 5.04
CA PRO A 436 -8.44 10.21 5.62
C PRO A 436 -7.91 9.95 7.03
N ILE A 437 -6.63 10.23 7.30
CA ILE A 437 -6.06 10.08 8.66
C ILE A 437 -6.64 11.13 9.61
N GLU A 438 -6.78 12.38 9.16
CA GLU A 438 -7.39 13.43 9.99
C GLU A 438 -8.80 13.02 10.45
N GLN A 439 -9.60 12.49 9.52
CA GLN A 439 -10.94 12.00 9.83
C GLN A 439 -10.93 10.79 10.75
N ALA A 440 -10.00 9.86 10.54
CA ALA A 440 -9.89 8.64 11.36
C ALA A 440 -9.44 8.92 12.79
N LEU A 441 -8.76 10.02 13.03
CA LEU A 441 -8.34 10.45 14.38
C LEU A 441 -9.49 11.01 15.20
N ILE A 442 -10.57 11.47 14.57
CA ILE A 442 -11.73 12.02 15.30
C ILE A 442 -12.39 10.93 16.13
N GLY A 443 -12.60 11.22 17.41
CA GLY A 443 -13.21 10.30 18.36
C GLY A 443 -12.29 9.20 18.88
N THR A 444 -10.98 9.25 18.58
CA THR A 444 -10.00 8.33 19.16
C THR A 444 -9.94 8.53 20.67
N PRO A 445 -10.19 7.49 21.50
CA PRO A 445 -10.03 7.59 22.94
C PRO A 445 -8.55 7.74 23.28
N ILE A 446 -8.18 8.68 24.12
CA ILE A 446 -6.80 8.90 24.55
C ILE A 446 -6.71 8.68 26.06
N ALA A 447 -5.97 7.65 26.47
CA ALA A 447 -5.80 7.31 27.88
C ALA A 447 -4.81 8.25 28.59
N ASP A 448 -3.75 8.68 27.91
CA ASP A 448 -2.75 9.62 28.42
C ASP A 448 -2.40 10.64 27.33
N MET A 449 -2.76 11.91 27.57
CA MET A 449 -2.48 13.02 26.63
C MET A 449 -1.00 13.30 26.43
N ASN A 450 -0.13 12.89 27.37
CA ASN A 450 1.30 13.05 27.23
C ASN A 450 1.98 11.91 26.49
N ASP A 451 1.28 10.78 26.31
CA ASP A 451 1.80 9.57 25.67
C ASP A 451 0.67 8.81 24.95
N PRO A 452 0.07 9.42 23.89
CA PRO A 452 -1.14 8.93 23.25
C PRO A 452 -0.86 7.84 22.22
N VAL A 453 -0.60 6.62 22.66
CA VAL A 453 -0.35 5.46 21.80
C VAL A 453 -1.49 5.19 20.82
N GLU A 454 -2.73 5.52 21.21
CA GLU A 454 -3.93 5.33 20.40
C GLU A 454 -3.89 6.16 19.10
N VAL A 455 -3.36 7.39 19.18
CA VAL A 455 -3.12 8.23 17.99
C VAL A 455 -2.07 7.59 17.08
N GLY A 456 -0.99 7.07 17.70
CA GLY A 456 0.03 6.29 17.00
C GLY A 456 -0.56 5.07 16.28
N HIS A 457 -1.42 4.31 16.96
CA HIS A 457 -2.11 3.14 16.40
C HIS A 457 -2.97 3.50 15.16
N VAL A 458 -3.75 4.60 15.22
CA VAL A 458 -4.50 5.06 14.04
C VAL A 458 -3.55 5.34 12.88
N CYS A 459 -2.52 6.16 13.08
CA CYS A 459 -1.57 6.55 12.03
C CYS A 459 -0.83 5.32 11.44
N ARG A 460 -0.37 4.38 12.28
CA ARG A 460 0.33 3.17 11.85
C ARG A 460 -0.58 2.17 11.16
N SER A 461 -1.88 2.17 11.44
CA SER A 461 -2.84 1.34 10.68
C SER A 461 -2.90 1.68 9.19
N TYR A 462 -2.62 2.95 8.84
CA TYR A 462 -2.50 3.41 7.46
C TYR A 462 -1.13 3.11 6.83
N ASP A 463 -0.13 2.71 7.62
CA ASP A 463 1.23 2.43 7.13
C ASP A 463 1.81 3.62 6.34
N SER A 464 1.93 4.78 6.97
CA SER A 464 2.47 5.98 6.32
C SER A 464 3.92 5.78 5.91
N CYS A 465 4.26 6.16 4.68
CA CYS A 465 5.53 5.84 4.02
C CYS A 465 6.75 6.58 4.58
N LEU A 466 6.54 7.69 5.28
CA LEU A 466 7.61 8.55 5.82
C LEU A 466 7.44 8.68 7.34
N VAL A 467 8.52 9.12 8.01
CA VAL A 467 8.46 9.47 9.42
C VAL A 467 7.40 10.56 9.61
N CYS A 468 6.32 10.23 10.28
CA CYS A 468 5.24 11.16 10.59
C CYS A 468 5.47 11.77 11.97
N THR A 469 5.16 13.06 12.08
CA THR A 469 5.14 13.78 13.36
C THR A 469 3.72 14.26 13.61
N VAL A 470 3.20 14.03 14.80
CA VAL A 470 1.91 14.54 15.25
C VAL A 470 2.13 15.69 16.20
N HIS A 471 1.39 16.78 15.98
CA HIS A 471 1.33 17.92 16.86
C HIS A 471 -0.10 18.03 17.39
N ALA A 472 -0.28 17.98 18.69
CA ALA A 472 -1.56 18.22 19.32
C ALA A 472 -1.64 19.70 19.76
N HIS A 473 -2.67 20.38 19.31
CA HIS A 473 -2.95 21.76 19.70
C HIS A 473 -4.30 21.85 20.41
N ASP A 474 -4.40 22.72 21.40
CA ASP A 474 -5.69 23.10 21.97
C ASP A 474 -6.54 23.78 20.91
N ALA A 475 -7.76 23.30 20.72
CA ALA A 475 -8.65 23.79 19.66
C ALA A 475 -9.11 25.23 19.85
N ASN A 476 -9.08 25.78 21.07
CA ASN A 476 -9.54 27.12 21.40
C ASN A 476 -8.39 28.13 21.44
N THR A 477 -7.22 27.71 21.97
CA THR A 477 -6.08 28.61 22.15
C THR A 477 -5.04 28.51 21.03
N GLY A 478 -5.02 27.40 20.28
CA GLY A 478 -3.98 27.09 19.30
C GLY A 478 -2.64 26.70 19.92
N GLU A 479 -2.54 26.61 21.25
CA GLU A 479 -1.31 26.25 21.94
C GLU A 479 -0.92 24.79 21.66
N GLU A 480 0.36 24.54 21.39
CA GLU A 480 0.88 23.17 21.17
C GLU A 480 0.89 22.43 22.51
N LEU A 481 0.04 21.42 22.67
CA LEU A 481 -0.07 20.60 23.87
C LEU A 481 0.96 19.47 23.89
N ALA A 482 1.22 18.85 22.74
CA ALA A 482 2.17 17.75 22.63
C ALA A 482 2.71 17.60 21.20
N ARG A 483 3.92 17.05 21.09
CA ARG A 483 4.56 16.68 19.81
C ARG A 483 5.17 15.30 19.95
N PHE A 484 4.78 14.37 19.07
CA PHE A 484 5.33 13.01 19.06
C PHE A 484 5.53 12.50 17.64
N ARG A 485 6.49 11.58 17.49
CA ARG A 485 6.75 10.87 16.25
C ARG A 485 5.93 9.58 16.21
N THR A 486 5.32 9.29 15.08
CA THR A 486 4.46 8.11 14.88
C THR A 486 5.18 6.96 14.18
N ALA A 487 6.46 7.15 13.80
CA ALA A 487 7.30 6.13 13.18
C ALA A 487 8.73 6.22 13.68
#